data_670db94c2e6aaf26bd3ca2f18dbfb086
#
_entry.id   670db94c2e6aaf26bd3ca2f18dbfb086
#
_cell.length_a   1.000
_cell.length_b   1.000
_cell.length_c   1.000
_cell.angle_alpha   90.00
_cell.angle_beta   90.00
_cell.angle_gamma   90.00
#
_symmetry.space_group_name_H-M   'P 1'
#
loop_
_entity.id
_entity.type
_entity.pdbx_description
1 polymer ?
#
loop_
_entity_poly.entity_id
_entity_poly.type
_entity_poly.pdbx_seq_one_letter_code
_entity_poly.pdbx_strand_id
1 'polypeptide(L)'
;MTMFKLGNRSLRWTAPVLGILVLVVFSHPAPRAYEQAGPVLSQAGNVMAMYGADAVTIDRNARDFRLPDQFKWEGRPGSTDKTALLFGDPSKAGLYVQITKRGPNVWSQPHSHQNERFITVLAGTFLIGTGPKFDKNNTVTVGPGGVVHDIPNQMHYDGTGPEGATLEFIAMGPAARN
;
A
#
# COMPACT_ATOMS: atom_id res chain seq x y z
N MET A 1 34.79 0.90 -82.08
CA MET A 1 35.46 2.20 -81.81
C MET A 1 34.41 3.04 -81.02
N THR A 2 34.44 2.87 -79.71
CA THR A 2 33.41 3.40 -78.83
C THR A 2 34.07 4.33 -77.81
N MET A 3 33.68 5.62 -77.87
CA MET A 3 34.22 6.65 -77.00
C MET A 3 33.59 6.56 -75.61
N PHE A 4 34.44 6.49 -74.60
CA PHE A 4 34.01 6.65 -73.20
C PHE A 4 33.98 8.12 -72.83
N LYS A 5 32.79 8.57 -72.36
CA LYS A 5 32.56 9.90 -71.86
C LYS A 5 32.72 9.91 -70.32
N LEU A 6 33.76 10.59 -69.86
CA LEU A 6 34.04 10.77 -68.43
C LEU A 6 33.01 11.80 -67.86
N GLY A 7 32.18 11.35 -66.97
CA GLY A 7 31.25 12.16 -66.21
C GLY A 7 31.91 12.76 -64.99
N ASN A 8 31.88 14.08 -64.93
CA ASN A 8 32.39 14.91 -63.85
C ASN A 8 31.47 14.75 -62.59
N ARG A 9 31.94 14.09 -61.56
CA ARG A 9 31.23 13.99 -60.26
C ARG A 9 31.71 15.09 -59.34
N SER A 10 30.94 16.12 -59.18
CA SER A 10 31.10 17.14 -58.15
C SER A 10 30.82 16.54 -56.76
N LEU A 11 31.85 16.45 -55.94
CA LEU A 11 31.78 16.03 -54.56
C LEU A 11 31.14 17.14 -53.72
N ARG A 12 29.88 16.97 -53.36
CA ARG A 12 29.22 17.89 -52.42
C ARG A 12 29.55 17.43 -50.99
N TRP A 13 30.29 18.28 -50.30
CA TRP A 13 30.52 18.14 -48.87
C TRP A 13 29.25 18.56 -48.13
N THR A 14 28.54 17.62 -47.49
CA THR A 14 27.50 17.91 -46.53
C THR A 14 28.14 17.94 -45.16
N ALA A 15 28.20 19.11 -44.53
CA ALA A 15 28.65 19.23 -43.16
C ALA A 15 27.64 18.52 -42.22
N PRO A 16 28.12 17.80 -41.21
CA PRO A 16 27.20 17.22 -40.20
C PRO A 16 26.66 18.34 -39.32
N VAL A 17 25.34 18.51 -39.33
CA VAL A 17 24.62 19.36 -38.37
C VAL A 17 24.76 18.62 -37.03
N LEU A 18 25.60 19.13 -36.15
CA LEU A 18 25.69 18.69 -34.77
C LEU A 18 24.40 19.12 -34.04
N GLY A 19 23.43 18.22 -34.00
CA GLY A 19 22.23 18.41 -33.19
C GLY A 19 22.61 18.38 -31.71
N ILE A 20 22.59 19.54 -31.06
CA ILE A 20 22.70 19.62 -29.61
C ILE A 20 21.40 19.05 -29.03
N LEU A 21 21.46 17.81 -28.54
CA LEU A 21 20.40 17.21 -27.76
C LEU A 21 20.37 17.89 -26.39
N VAL A 22 19.51 18.89 -26.23
CA VAL A 22 19.23 19.49 -24.92
C VAL A 22 18.40 18.49 -24.13
N LEU A 23 19.05 17.74 -23.25
CA LEU A 23 18.37 16.88 -22.30
C LEU A 23 17.75 17.79 -21.23
N VAL A 24 16.49 18.13 -21.39
CA VAL A 24 15.71 18.82 -20.34
C VAL A 24 15.41 17.77 -19.27
N VAL A 25 16.28 17.69 -18.28
CA VAL A 25 16.03 16.91 -17.06
C VAL A 25 14.95 17.66 -16.28
N PHE A 26 13.71 17.24 -16.41
CA PHE A 26 12.66 17.63 -15.48
C PHE A 26 12.99 16.97 -14.13
N SER A 27 13.69 17.71 -13.28
CA SER A 27 13.79 17.36 -11.87
C SER A 27 12.39 17.55 -11.27
N HIS A 28 11.58 16.49 -11.29
CA HIS A 28 10.42 16.44 -10.42
C HIS A 28 10.99 16.44 -9.01
N PRO A 29 10.59 17.38 -8.13
CA PRO A 29 10.92 17.23 -6.73
C PRO A 29 10.38 15.86 -6.34
N ALA A 30 11.25 14.98 -5.82
CA ALA A 30 10.82 13.75 -5.20
C ALA A 30 9.66 14.11 -4.27
N PRO A 31 8.54 13.33 -4.26
CA PRO A 31 7.51 13.54 -3.27
C PRO A 31 8.25 13.62 -1.94
N ARG A 32 8.11 14.77 -1.25
CA ARG A 32 8.67 14.90 0.10
C ARG A 32 8.22 13.64 0.80
N ALA A 33 9.19 12.76 1.11
CA ALA A 33 8.97 11.70 2.05
C ALA A 33 8.24 12.38 3.19
N TYR A 34 7.05 11.90 3.54
CA TYR A 34 6.35 12.31 4.75
C TYR A 34 7.42 12.16 5.81
N GLU A 35 7.99 13.28 6.22
CA GLU A 35 9.04 13.32 7.22
C GLU A 35 8.40 12.59 8.38
N GLN A 36 8.90 11.38 8.64
CA GLN A 36 8.40 10.57 9.74
C GLN A 36 8.45 11.51 10.92
N ALA A 37 7.28 11.93 11.39
CA ALA A 37 7.20 12.67 12.63
C ALA A 37 8.07 11.86 13.58
N GLY A 38 9.22 12.44 13.94
CA GLY A 38 10.23 11.78 14.72
C GLY A 38 9.62 11.22 16.00
N PRO A 39 10.35 10.50 16.85
CA PRO A 39 9.85 9.66 17.94
C PRO A 39 9.07 10.40 19.05
N VAL A 40 8.37 11.47 18.70
CA VAL A 40 7.60 12.33 19.61
C VAL A 40 6.37 11.61 20.19
N LEU A 41 5.96 10.46 19.63
CA LEU A 41 4.75 9.77 20.07
C LEU A 41 5.02 8.54 20.98
N SER A 42 6.26 8.33 21.44
CA SER A 42 6.58 7.15 22.27
C SER A 42 6.29 7.30 23.76
N GLN A 43 5.78 8.45 24.21
CA GLN A 43 5.47 8.64 25.63
C GLN A 43 4.03 9.13 25.79
N ALA A 44 3.18 8.27 26.33
CA ALA A 44 1.80 8.57 26.72
C ALA A 44 1.69 9.80 27.67
N GLY A 45 2.80 10.29 28.20
CA GLY A 45 2.90 11.50 29.00
C GLY A 45 3.06 12.80 28.21
N ASN A 46 3.41 12.73 26.91
CA ASN A 46 3.83 13.93 26.15
C ASN A 46 2.77 14.48 25.17
N VAL A 47 1.61 13.86 25.06
CA VAL A 47 0.47 14.52 24.37
C VAL A 47 0.15 15.84 25.04
N MET A 48 0.34 15.94 26.36
CA MET A 48 0.18 17.16 27.15
C MET A 48 1.19 18.24 26.82
N ALA A 49 2.43 17.87 26.47
CA ALA A 49 3.48 18.83 26.13
C ALA A 49 3.29 19.44 24.72
N MET A 50 2.57 18.76 23.85
CA MET A 50 2.32 19.20 22.48
C MET A 50 1.24 20.28 22.36
N TYR A 51 0.32 20.34 23.34
CA TYR A 51 -0.82 21.27 23.36
C TYR A 51 -0.71 22.37 24.43
N GLY A 52 0.39 22.47 25.16
CA GLY A 52 0.60 23.48 26.20
C GLY A 52 -0.12 23.15 27.52
N ALA A 53 -0.11 24.12 28.44
CA ALA A 53 -0.64 23.94 29.80
C ALA A 53 -2.18 23.74 29.86
N ASP A 54 -2.89 24.01 28.77
CA ASP A 54 -4.34 23.79 28.66
C ASP A 54 -4.58 22.36 28.13
N ALA A 55 -4.47 21.38 29.03
CA ALA A 55 -4.75 19.99 28.71
C ALA A 55 -6.17 19.82 28.16
N VAL A 56 -6.27 19.42 26.89
CA VAL A 56 -7.56 19.07 26.31
C VAL A 56 -8.10 17.82 27.01
N THR A 57 -9.19 17.95 27.73
CA THR A 57 -9.89 16.83 28.31
C THR A 57 -10.84 16.24 27.26
N ILE A 58 -10.60 14.99 26.87
CA ILE A 58 -11.49 14.25 25.96
C ILE A 58 -12.39 13.35 26.79
N ASP A 59 -13.70 13.52 26.63
CA ASP A 59 -14.69 12.59 27.18
C ASP A 59 -14.62 11.26 26.42
N ARG A 60 -14.11 10.22 27.07
CA ARG A 60 -13.98 8.87 26.52
C ARG A 60 -15.33 8.19 26.27
N ASN A 61 -16.41 8.66 26.88
CA ASN A 61 -17.76 8.17 26.58
C ASN A 61 -18.31 8.75 25.27
N ALA A 62 -17.83 9.94 24.88
CA ALA A 62 -18.20 10.58 23.62
C ALA A 62 -17.29 10.14 22.46
N ARG A 63 -16.00 9.89 22.72
CA ARG A 63 -15.02 9.48 21.71
C ARG A 63 -14.04 8.48 22.27
N ASP A 64 -13.99 7.28 21.71
CA ASP A 64 -12.92 6.34 21.95
C ASP A 64 -11.86 6.45 20.84
N PHE A 65 -10.59 6.25 21.21
CA PHE A 65 -9.46 6.30 20.29
C PHE A 65 -8.36 5.35 20.72
N ARG A 66 -7.55 4.91 19.75
CA ARG A 66 -6.35 4.11 19.95
C ARG A 66 -5.19 4.77 19.24
N LEU A 67 -4.11 5.04 19.95
CA LEU A 67 -2.86 5.51 19.37
C LEU A 67 -1.97 4.34 18.96
N PRO A 68 -1.08 4.50 17.97
CA PRO A 68 -0.27 3.39 17.45
C PRO A 68 0.60 2.69 18.49
N ASP A 69 1.06 3.39 19.52
CA ASP A 69 1.81 2.84 20.65
C ASP A 69 0.97 2.01 21.61
N GLN A 70 -0.35 2.14 21.56
CA GLN A 70 -1.32 1.38 22.35
C GLN A 70 -1.80 0.11 21.65
N PHE A 71 -1.39 -0.14 20.40
CA PHE A 71 -1.82 -1.30 19.65
C PHE A 71 -1.26 -2.58 20.24
N LYS A 72 -2.14 -3.50 20.61
CA LYS A 72 -1.78 -4.84 21.06
C LYS A 72 -1.65 -5.75 19.85
N TRP A 73 -0.41 -5.99 19.45
CA TRP A 73 -0.10 -6.81 18.29
C TRP A 73 -0.08 -8.30 18.66
N GLU A 74 -0.93 -9.06 18.00
CA GLU A 74 -1.01 -10.50 18.12
C GLU A 74 -0.64 -11.18 16.81
N GLY A 75 -0.04 -12.36 16.89
CA GLY A 75 0.35 -13.15 15.72
C GLY A 75 0.48 -14.61 16.08
N ARG A 76 0.32 -15.47 15.09
CA ARG A 76 0.55 -16.92 15.28
C ARG A 76 2.04 -17.18 15.38
N PRO A 77 2.48 -18.14 16.23
CA PRO A 77 3.87 -18.59 16.27
C PRO A 77 4.37 -18.96 14.87
N GLY A 78 5.55 -18.45 14.50
CA GLY A 78 6.17 -18.68 13.19
C GLY A 78 5.59 -17.86 12.03
N SER A 79 4.55 -17.05 12.27
CA SER A 79 4.02 -16.13 11.24
C SER A 79 4.70 -14.76 11.33
N THR A 80 4.96 -14.16 10.18
CA THR A 80 5.37 -12.76 10.08
C THR A 80 4.20 -11.80 10.20
N ASP A 81 2.97 -12.30 10.03
CA ASP A 81 1.75 -11.51 10.12
C ASP A 81 1.40 -11.21 11.56
N LYS A 82 1.03 -9.96 11.83
CA LYS A 82 0.56 -9.48 13.13
C LYS A 82 -0.70 -8.65 12.95
N THR A 83 -1.66 -8.83 13.85
CA THR A 83 -2.92 -8.11 13.84
C THR A 83 -3.13 -7.39 15.16
N ALA A 84 -3.62 -6.18 15.13
CA ALA A 84 -4.09 -5.43 16.27
C ALA A 84 -5.58 -5.13 16.10
N LEU A 85 -6.41 -5.66 16.98
CA LEU A 85 -7.82 -5.30 17.06
C LEU A 85 -7.95 -3.92 17.70
N LEU A 86 -8.59 -3.00 17.02
CA LEU A 86 -8.77 -1.63 17.50
C LEU A 86 -10.15 -1.46 18.14
N PHE A 87 -11.20 -1.93 17.47
CA PHE A 87 -12.59 -1.80 17.92
C PHE A 87 -13.39 -3.04 17.54
N GLY A 88 -14.43 -3.33 18.32
CA GLY A 88 -15.35 -4.44 18.08
C GLY A 88 -14.77 -5.82 18.45
N ASP A 89 -15.39 -6.87 17.90
CA ASP A 89 -15.00 -8.27 18.14
C ASP A 89 -15.24 -9.07 16.84
N PRO A 90 -14.18 -9.52 16.15
CA PRO A 90 -14.31 -10.27 14.91
C PRO A 90 -14.97 -11.63 15.06
N SER A 91 -15.15 -12.14 16.28
CA SER A 91 -15.84 -13.42 16.53
C SER A 91 -17.37 -13.28 16.66
N LYS A 92 -17.87 -12.05 16.76
CA LYS A 92 -19.28 -11.73 16.99
C LYS A 92 -19.88 -10.96 15.83
N ALA A 93 -21.21 -10.97 15.74
CA ALA A 93 -21.93 -10.08 14.84
C ALA A 93 -21.70 -8.61 15.23
N GLY A 94 -21.44 -7.76 14.26
CA GLY A 94 -21.22 -6.33 14.43
C GLY A 94 -19.96 -5.84 13.72
N LEU A 95 -19.79 -4.53 13.73
CA LEU A 95 -18.63 -3.88 13.15
C LEU A 95 -17.36 -4.15 13.98
N TYR A 96 -16.27 -4.46 13.31
CA TYR A 96 -14.95 -4.44 13.92
C TYR A 96 -13.94 -3.70 13.03
N VAL A 97 -12.92 -3.15 13.67
CA VAL A 97 -11.80 -2.47 13.02
C VAL A 97 -10.49 -3.08 13.52
N GLN A 98 -9.65 -3.48 12.61
CA GLN A 98 -8.32 -4.01 12.92
C GLN A 98 -7.26 -3.53 11.93
N ILE A 99 -6.02 -3.50 12.37
CA ILE A 99 -4.85 -3.31 11.51
C ILE A 99 -4.06 -4.61 11.47
N THR A 100 -3.67 -5.03 10.26
CA THR A 100 -2.83 -6.19 10.04
C THR A 100 -1.55 -5.79 9.34
N LYS A 101 -0.40 -6.15 9.93
CA LYS A 101 0.90 -6.12 9.26
C LYS A 101 1.11 -7.50 8.65
N ARG A 102 1.24 -7.56 7.33
CA ARG A 102 1.57 -8.78 6.59
C ARG A 102 3.03 -8.76 6.17
N GLY A 103 3.69 -9.89 6.36
CA GLY A 103 5.09 -10.05 5.97
C GLY A 103 5.34 -9.91 4.46
N PRO A 104 6.62 -9.85 4.06
CA PRO A 104 6.99 -9.79 2.65
C PRO A 104 6.61 -11.05 1.87
N ASN A 105 6.11 -10.89 0.64
CA ASN A 105 5.85 -11.96 -0.33
C ASN A 105 4.93 -13.09 0.19
N VAL A 106 4.07 -12.80 1.17
CA VAL A 106 3.05 -13.75 1.66
C VAL A 106 1.83 -13.75 0.73
N TRP A 107 1.21 -14.94 0.60
CA TRP A 107 0.04 -15.13 -0.25
C TRP A 107 -1.04 -15.92 0.48
N SER A 108 -2.30 -15.53 0.24
CA SER A 108 -3.44 -16.38 0.57
C SER A 108 -3.80 -17.27 -0.61
N GLN A 109 -4.34 -18.45 -0.32
CA GLN A 109 -5.02 -19.25 -1.34
C GLN A 109 -6.41 -18.67 -1.62
N PRO A 110 -7.02 -18.96 -2.78
CA PRO A 110 -8.39 -18.56 -3.07
C PRO A 110 -9.35 -18.93 -1.95
N HIS A 111 -10.13 -17.95 -1.52
CA HIS A 111 -11.09 -18.06 -0.43
C HIS A 111 -12.19 -17.01 -0.59
N SER A 112 -13.21 -17.08 0.23
CA SER A 112 -14.24 -16.06 0.33
C SER A 112 -14.57 -15.74 1.79
N HIS A 113 -15.34 -14.68 2.00
CA HIS A 113 -15.86 -14.31 3.31
C HIS A 113 -17.38 -14.16 3.24
N GLN A 114 -18.07 -14.52 4.30
CA GLN A 114 -19.52 -14.39 4.38
C GLN A 114 -19.97 -12.94 4.45
N ASN A 115 -19.16 -12.10 5.10
CA ASN A 115 -19.46 -10.70 5.37
C ASN A 115 -18.55 -9.77 4.57
N GLU A 116 -19.04 -8.59 4.34
CA GLU A 116 -18.37 -7.49 3.65
C GLU A 116 -17.16 -6.99 4.43
N ARG A 117 -16.09 -6.64 3.69
CA ARG A 117 -14.89 -6.03 4.27
C ARG A 117 -14.37 -4.92 3.37
N PHE A 118 -13.98 -3.82 3.98
CA PHE A 118 -13.21 -2.75 3.34
C PHE A 118 -11.78 -2.80 3.86
N ILE A 119 -10.82 -2.78 2.95
CA ILE A 119 -9.40 -2.92 3.25
C ILE A 119 -8.69 -1.69 2.71
N THR A 120 -8.14 -0.87 3.61
CA THR A 120 -7.31 0.28 3.23
C THR A 120 -5.84 -0.10 3.34
N VAL A 121 -5.06 0.15 2.29
CA VAL A 121 -3.61 0.00 2.33
C VAL A 121 -3.01 1.22 3.03
N LEU A 122 -2.42 1.04 4.20
CA LEU A 122 -1.77 2.10 4.97
C LEU A 122 -0.29 2.26 4.59
N ALA A 123 0.39 1.13 4.29
CA ALA A 123 1.79 1.11 3.87
C ALA A 123 2.10 -0.18 3.08
N GLY A 124 3.17 -0.15 2.30
CA GLY A 124 3.62 -1.29 1.51
C GLY A 124 2.76 -1.56 0.27
N THR A 125 2.81 -2.79 -0.22
CA THR A 125 2.13 -3.20 -1.45
C THR A 125 1.18 -4.36 -1.19
N PHE A 126 -0.09 -4.18 -1.55
CA PHE A 126 -1.13 -5.21 -1.50
C PHE A 126 -1.48 -5.66 -2.92
N LEU A 127 -1.42 -6.95 -3.17
CA LEU A 127 -1.70 -7.58 -4.46
C LEU A 127 -3.03 -8.32 -4.36
N ILE A 128 -3.98 -8.00 -5.24
CA ILE A 128 -5.33 -8.57 -5.20
C ILE A 128 -5.67 -9.30 -6.50
N GLY A 129 -6.22 -10.49 -6.38
CA GLY A 129 -6.71 -11.30 -7.48
C GLY A 129 -8.09 -11.89 -7.18
N THR A 130 -8.81 -12.31 -8.20
CA THR A 130 -10.17 -12.84 -8.07
C THR A 130 -10.30 -14.21 -8.73
N GLY A 131 -11.31 -14.97 -8.29
CA GLY A 131 -11.65 -16.28 -8.83
C GLY A 131 -11.07 -17.44 -8.04
N PRO A 132 -11.47 -18.67 -8.40
CA PRO A 132 -11.13 -19.89 -7.68
C PRO A 132 -9.72 -20.42 -8.00
N LYS A 133 -9.08 -19.90 -9.06
CA LYS A 133 -7.75 -20.34 -9.47
C LYS A 133 -6.71 -19.29 -9.02
N PHE A 134 -5.74 -19.75 -8.23
CA PHE A 134 -4.63 -18.92 -7.82
C PHE A 134 -3.67 -18.61 -8.98
N ASP A 135 -3.43 -17.33 -9.25
CA ASP A 135 -2.46 -16.87 -10.26
C ASP A 135 -1.82 -15.54 -9.84
N LYS A 136 -0.56 -15.59 -9.45
CA LYS A 136 0.21 -14.39 -9.04
C LYS A 136 0.34 -13.35 -10.15
N ASN A 137 0.31 -13.78 -11.41
CA ASN A 137 0.48 -12.88 -12.55
C ASN A 137 -0.84 -12.18 -12.94
N ASN A 138 -1.97 -12.66 -12.40
CA ASN A 138 -3.29 -12.07 -12.62
C ASN A 138 -3.77 -11.34 -11.36
N THR A 139 -3.04 -10.29 -11.00
CA THR A 139 -3.34 -9.45 -9.82
C THR A 139 -3.23 -7.98 -10.14
N VAL A 140 -3.97 -7.18 -9.38
CA VAL A 140 -3.85 -5.72 -9.36
C VAL A 140 -3.01 -5.32 -8.15
N THR A 141 -2.10 -4.37 -8.36
CA THR A 141 -1.27 -3.79 -7.30
C THR A 141 -1.98 -2.60 -6.68
N VAL A 142 -2.15 -2.63 -5.37
CA VAL A 142 -2.76 -1.56 -4.59
C VAL A 142 -1.73 -1.02 -3.61
N GLY A 143 -1.40 0.27 -3.74
CA GLY A 143 -0.47 0.99 -2.87
C GLY A 143 -1.19 1.77 -1.76
N PRO A 144 -0.42 2.51 -0.92
CA PRO A 144 -0.95 3.30 0.18
C PRO A 144 -2.04 4.29 -0.25
N GLY A 145 -3.14 4.35 0.53
CA GLY A 145 -4.34 5.13 0.24
C GLY A 145 -5.35 4.41 -0.65
N GLY A 146 -4.97 3.29 -1.30
CA GLY A 146 -5.91 2.47 -2.05
C GLY A 146 -6.86 1.70 -1.13
N VAL A 147 -8.09 1.50 -1.58
CA VAL A 147 -9.14 0.77 -0.85
C VAL A 147 -9.63 -0.39 -1.69
N VAL A 148 -9.75 -1.54 -1.07
CA VAL A 148 -10.29 -2.77 -1.66
C VAL A 148 -11.58 -3.12 -0.95
N HIS A 149 -12.59 -3.52 -1.71
CA HIS A 149 -13.86 -4.00 -1.19
C HIS A 149 -14.01 -5.49 -1.48
N ASP A 150 -13.94 -6.32 -0.45
CA ASP A 150 -14.23 -7.74 -0.55
C ASP A 150 -15.75 -7.95 -0.52
N ILE A 151 -16.30 -8.33 -1.66
CA ILE A 151 -17.72 -8.60 -1.83
C ILE A 151 -18.06 -9.96 -1.18
N PRO A 152 -19.12 -10.05 -0.38
CA PRO A 152 -19.51 -11.28 0.29
C PRO A 152 -19.61 -12.50 -0.66
N ASN A 153 -19.07 -13.63 -0.22
CA ASN A 153 -19.09 -14.91 -0.90
C ASN A 153 -18.40 -14.95 -2.29
N GLN A 154 -17.67 -13.89 -2.68
CA GLN A 154 -16.91 -13.89 -3.92
C GLN A 154 -15.49 -14.39 -3.67
N MET A 155 -15.05 -15.33 -4.52
CA MET A 155 -13.70 -15.91 -4.42
C MET A 155 -12.64 -14.90 -4.81
N HIS A 156 -11.65 -14.74 -3.94
CA HIS A 156 -10.49 -13.90 -4.15
C HIS A 156 -9.25 -14.51 -3.50
N TYR A 157 -8.10 -13.99 -3.87
CA TYR A 157 -6.80 -14.27 -3.25
C TYR A 157 -5.99 -12.98 -3.21
N ASP A 158 -5.09 -12.89 -2.28
CA ASP A 158 -4.29 -11.70 -2.06
C ASP A 158 -2.86 -12.04 -1.66
N GLY A 159 -1.97 -11.10 -1.87
CA GLY A 159 -0.57 -11.20 -1.51
C GLY A 159 0.03 -9.86 -1.14
N THR A 160 1.31 -9.90 -0.81
CA THR A 160 2.09 -8.70 -0.49
C THR A 160 3.34 -8.62 -1.35
N GLY A 161 3.81 -7.40 -1.59
CA GLY A 161 5.10 -7.13 -2.21
C GLY A 161 6.29 -7.48 -1.31
N PRO A 162 7.52 -7.21 -1.79
CA PRO A 162 8.75 -7.53 -1.07
C PRO A 162 8.92 -6.76 0.25
N GLU A 163 8.26 -5.64 0.42
CA GLU A 163 8.23 -4.85 1.67
C GLU A 163 7.10 -5.26 2.63
N GLY A 164 6.24 -6.20 2.22
CA GLY A 164 5.02 -6.52 2.96
C GLY A 164 3.93 -5.46 2.78
N ALA A 165 2.94 -5.47 3.66
CA ALA A 165 1.87 -4.47 3.69
C ALA A 165 1.33 -4.25 5.10
N THR A 166 0.91 -3.02 5.38
CA THR A 166 0.08 -2.67 6.55
C THR A 166 -1.30 -2.30 6.05
N LEU A 167 -2.29 -3.05 6.51
CA LEU A 167 -3.68 -2.99 6.03
C LEU A 167 -4.61 -2.67 7.20
N GLU A 168 -5.55 -1.76 6.99
CA GLU A 168 -6.69 -1.57 7.88
C GLU A 168 -7.89 -2.34 7.33
N PHE A 169 -8.57 -3.04 8.20
CA PHE A 169 -9.81 -3.74 7.90
C PHE A 169 -10.96 -3.09 8.67
N ILE A 170 -11.98 -2.67 7.96
CA ILE A 170 -13.28 -2.27 8.48
C ILE A 170 -14.28 -3.33 7.97
N ALA A 171 -14.84 -4.12 8.87
CA ALA A 171 -15.59 -5.29 8.47
C ALA A 171 -16.72 -5.66 9.45
N MET A 172 -17.65 -6.46 8.95
CA MET A 172 -18.71 -7.06 9.76
C MET A 172 -18.29 -8.46 10.22
N GLY A 173 -18.43 -8.71 11.52
CA GLY A 173 -18.27 -10.06 12.07
C GLY A 173 -19.56 -10.90 11.98
N PRO A 174 -19.48 -12.21 12.18
CA PRO A 174 -18.26 -12.98 12.48
C PRO A 174 -17.33 -13.08 11.28
N ALA A 175 -16.02 -12.98 11.53
CA ALA A 175 -14.98 -13.10 10.51
C ALA A 175 -14.69 -14.57 10.20
N ALA A 176 -15.45 -15.16 9.30
CA ALA A 176 -15.23 -16.53 8.83
C ALA A 176 -14.63 -16.52 7.40
N ARG A 177 -13.81 -17.54 7.12
CA ARG A 177 -13.37 -17.93 5.76
C ARG A 177 -14.15 -19.16 5.32
N ASN A 178 -14.57 -19.17 4.08
CA ASN A 178 -15.16 -20.34 3.39
C ASN A 178 -14.14 -20.91 2.42
#